data_30b6bcc5810c58327d25f7e5da77c1b6
#
_entry.id   30b6bcc5810c58327d25f7e5da77c1b6
#
_cell.length_a   1.000
_cell.length_b   1.000
_cell.length_c   1.000
_cell.angle_alpha   90.00
_cell.angle_beta   90.00
_cell.angle_gamma   90.00
#
_symmetry.space_group_name_H-M   'P 1'
#
loop_
_entity.id
_entity.type
_entity.pdbx_description
1 polymer ?
#
loop_
_entity_poly.entity_id
_entity_poly.type
_entity_poly.pdbx_seq_one_letter_code
_entity_poly.pdbx_strand_id
1 'polypeptide(L)'
;MIFHLLFDLDDTLLDSNIESLVPVYFQKLAAHLADVLPPQEMLQELMRSTMAMYRSTRVDQTLEQVFSEQFYPPLGTTQEALAARIEQFYDEVFPTLQPLTRSRPEAVSLVEWALSRGWGVSVATDPLFPRKAILHRLRWAELAPENYPFRLISDFQTFHFAKASVAYFGEFLGHLGWDGESPLLMVGDSIERDVIPARQAGIPVFWLKADGQSSPAAEGIPQGTLSDLKAFLERADVSALKADFSSPAALVAALHAAPALIHHLTRVTPPEKWNRRPAPGEWAFNEILCHLRDVDAEVNLPRVEAVLGGQNPVVAGQNTDPWAEQRHYIEQDGAQAFREFVAARARLVEKLKTISPQEWERPARHTIFGPTHLRELAGFMVEHDRAHFKQARETVSI
;
A
#
# COMPACT_ATOMS: atom_id res chain seq x y z
N MET A 1 21.19 7.69 4.10
CA MET A 1 19.71 7.56 4.17
C MET A 1 19.10 8.71 3.37
N ILE A 2 18.12 8.40 2.51
CA ILE A 2 17.45 9.40 1.68
C ILE A 2 16.13 9.77 2.36
N PHE A 3 15.86 11.07 2.54
CA PHE A 3 14.54 11.52 3.01
C PHE A 3 13.50 11.35 1.90
N HIS A 4 12.31 10.82 2.24
CA HIS A 4 11.23 10.56 1.29
C HIS A 4 10.02 11.43 1.57
N LEU A 5 9.53 12.15 0.54
CA LEU A 5 8.26 12.85 0.56
C LEU A 5 7.20 12.01 -0.18
N LEU A 6 6.11 11.70 0.51
CA LEU A 6 4.96 11.00 -0.01
C LEU A 6 3.84 12.03 -0.18
N PHE A 7 3.58 12.46 -1.41
CA PHE A 7 2.53 13.43 -1.69
C PHE A 7 1.24 12.75 -2.11
N ASP A 8 0.13 13.21 -1.57
CA ASP A 8 -1.14 13.02 -2.23
C ASP A 8 -1.18 13.80 -3.56
N LEU A 9 -2.15 13.50 -4.42
CA LEU A 9 -2.30 14.14 -5.73
C LEU A 9 -3.42 15.17 -5.75
N ASP A 10 -4.65 14.70 -5.53
CA ASP A 10 -5.85 15.52 -5.68
C ASP A 10 -5.97 16.50 -4.52
N ASP A 11 -6.19 17.77 -4.82
CA ASP A 11 -6.24 18.90 -3.87
C ASP A 11 -4.94 19.11 -3.06
N THR A 12 -3.89 18.33 -3.40
CA THR A 12 -2.52 18.45 -2.85
C THR A 12 -1.53 18.96 -3.91
N LEU A 13 -1.14 18.15 -4.89
CA LEU A 13 -0.28 18.54 -6.01
C LEU A 13 -1.06 19.20 -7.15
N LEU A 14 -2.31 18.81 -7.33
CA LEU A 14 -3.26 19.33 -8.31
C LEU A 14 -4.46 19.93 -7.58
N ASP A 15 -4.89 21.11 -7.94
CA ASP A 15 -6.20 21.67 -7.54
C ASP A 15 -7.26 20.98 -8.44
N SER A 16 -7.79 19.86 -7.99
CA SER A 16 -8.66 18.99 -8.78
C SER A 16 -10.13 19.13 -8.43
N ASN A 17 -10.46 19.63 -7.24
CA ASN A 17 -11.83 19.62 -6.73
C ASN A 17 -12.51 18.28 -7.05
N ILE A 18 -11.97 17.21 -6.45
CA ILE A 18 -12.30 15.82 -6.79
C ILE A 18 -13.81 15.54 -6.71
N GLU A 19 -14.53 16.23 -5.81
CA GLU A 19 -15.97 16.07 -5.65
C GLU A 19 -16.76 16.55 -6.88
N SER A 20 -16.27 17.55 -7.59
CA SER A 20 -16.89 18.03 -8.85
C SER A 20 -16.33 17.31 -10.08
N LEU A 21 -15.09 16.87 -10.05
CA LEU A 21 -14.45 16.16 -11.18
C LEU A 21 -15.07 14.77 -11.40
N VAL A 22 -15.25 13.99 -10.33
CA VAL A 22 -15.70 12.58 -10.41
C VAL A 22 -17.08 12.42 -11.05
N PRO A 23 -18.11 13.21 -10.72
CA PRO A 23 -19.40 13.11 -11.39
C PRO A 23 -19.31 13.38 -12.90
N VAL A 24 -18.52 14.37 -13.34
CA VAL A 24 -18.34 14.67 -14.76
C VAL A 24 -17.57 13.56 -15.46
N TYR A 25 -16.53 13.03 -14.83
CA TYR A 25 -15.79 11.86 -15.32
C TYR A 25 -16.74 10.68 -15.55
N PHE A 26 -17.58 10.32 -14.57
CA PHE A 26 -18.53 9.22 -14.66
C PHE A 26 -19.55 9.43 -15.79
N GLN A 27 -20.08 10.65 -15.93
CA GLN A 27 -21.00 10.99 -17.01
C GLN A 27 -20.35 10.84 -18.39
N LYS A 28 -19.11 11.32 -18.56
CA LYS A 28 -18.37 11.18 -19.83
C LYS A 28 -18.06 9.72 -20.14
N LEU A 29 -17.70 8.92 -19.16
CA LEU A 29 -17.45 7.48 -19.34
C LEU A 29 -18.74 6.75 -19.74
N ALA A 30 -19.86 7.04 -19.09
CA ALA A 30 -21.16 6.47 -19.44
C ALA A 30 -21.61 6.88 -20.85
N ALA A 31 -21.40 8.15 -21.24
CA ALA A 31 -21.71 8.62 -22.58
C ALA A 31 -20.82 7.95 -23.65
N HIS A 32 -19.54 7.71 -23.35
CA HIS A 32 -18.60 7.04 -24.25
C HIS A 32 -18.96 5.56 -24.51
N LEU A 33 -19.55 4.90 -23.52
CA LEU A 33 -19.95 3.48 -23.59
C LEU A 33 -21.44 3.29 -23.91
N ALA A 34 -22.22 4.36 -24.20
CA ALA A 34 -23.67 4.32 -24.34
C ALA A 34 -24.17 3.47 -25.51
N ASP A 35 -23.36 3.21 -26.50
CA ASP A 35 -23.68 2.35 -27.65
C ASP A 35 -23.53 0.85 -27.35
N VAL A 36 -22.89 0.48 -26.25
CA VAL A 36 -22.65 -0.92 -25.83
C VAL A 36 -23.22 -1.24 -24.46
N LEU A 37 -23.40 -0.25 -23.58
CA LEU A 37 -23.92 -0.42 -22.24
C LEU A 37 -25.04 0.59 -21.95
N PRO A 38 -26.13 0.19 -21.26
CA PRO A 38 -27.16 1.12 -20.79
C PRO A 38 -26.54 2.12 -19.78
N PRO A 39 -26.59 3.45 -20.04
CA PRO A 39 -25.86 4.43 -19.22
C PRO A 39 -26.23 4.43 -17.73
N GLN A 40 -27.52 4.23 -17.40
CA GLN A 40 -27.97 4.21 -16.00
C GLN A 40 -27.44 2.99 -15.24
N GLU A 41 -27.53 1.80 -15.84
CA GLU A 41 -27.01 0.56 -15.26
C GLU A 41 -25.50 0.64 -15.10
N MET A 42 -24.82 1.14 -16.14
CA MET A 42 -23.37 1.36 -16.11
C MET A 42 -22.93 2.27 -14.95
N LEU A 43 -23.60 3.42 -14.75
CA LEU A 43 -23.29 4.34 -13.66
C LEU A 43 -23.55 3.71 -12.29
N GLN A 44 -24.64 2.95 -12.14
CA GLN A 44 -24.96 2.25 -10.91
C GLN A 44 -23.88 1.22 -10.56
N GLU A 45 -23.48 0.40 -11.54
CA GLU A 45 -22.43 -0.61 -11.34
C GLU A 45 -21.05 0.02 -11.13
N LEU A 46 -20.77 1.15 -11.79
CA LEU A 46 -19.54 1.92 -11.58
C LEU A 46 -19.40 2.39 -10.12
N MET A 47 -20.46 2.99 -9.59
CA MET A 47 -20.50 3.45 -8.20
C MET A 47 -20.41 2.28 -7.21
N ARG A 48 -21.13 1.17 -7.47
CA ARG A 48 -21.09 -0.04 -6.64
C ARG A 48 -19.69 -0.64 -6.61
N SER A 49 -19.05 -0.76 -7.76
CA SER A 49 -17.71 -1.36 -7.90
C SER A 49 -16.62 -0.46 -7.31
N THR A 50 -16.75 0.86 -7.44
CA THR A 50 -15.86 1.83 -6.76
C THR A 50 -15.98 1.70 -5.24
N MET A 51 -17.20 1.52 -4.72
CA MET A 51 -17.38 1.31 -3.28
C MET A 51 -16.85 -0.06 -2.82
N ALA A 52 -16.90 -1.09 -3.67
CA ALA A 52 -16.29 -2.38 -3.39
C ALA A 52 -14.76 -2.28 -3.28
N MET A 53 -14.10 -1.53 -4.19
CA MET A 53 -12.67 -1.21 -4.08
C MET A 53 -12.35 -0.49 -2.77
N TYR A 54 -13.10 0.56 -2.46
CA TYR A 54 -12.89 1.37 -1.25
C TYR A 54 -12.95 0.56 0.05
N ARG A 55 -13.81 -0.47 0.08
CA ARG A 55 -14.01 -1.36 1.24
C ARG A 55 -13.17 -2.63 1.20
N SER A 56 -12.41 -2.84 0.13
CA SER A 56 -11.65 -4.08 -0.03
C SER A 56 -10.58 -4.25 1.06
N THR A 57 -10.52 -5.44 1.59
CA THR A 57 -9.44 -5.91 2.48
C THR A 57 -8.72 -7.13 1.87
N ARG A 58 -8.96 -7.39 0.59
CA ARG A 58 -8.37 -8.53 -0.14
C ARG A 58 -6.89 -8.28 -0.34
N VAL A 59 -6.10 -9.28 -0.04
CA VAL A 59 -4.63 -9.26 -0.22
C VAL A 59 -4.18 -10.07 -1.44
N ASP A 60 -5.12 -10.78 -2.04
CA ASP A 60 -4.94 -11.68 -3.20
C ASP A 60 -5.64 -11.18 -4.47
N GLN A 61 -6.13 -9.95 -4.43
CA GLN A 61 -6.74 -9.23 -5.57
C GLN A 61 -6.37 -7.75 -5.50
N THR A 62 -5.87 -7.21 -6.60
CA THR A 62 -5.71 -5.74 -6.73
C THR A 62 -7.06 -5.05 -6.76
N LEU A 63 -7.08 -3.74 -6.56
CA LEU A 63 -8.31 -2.96 -6.65
C LEU A 63 -8.93 -3.04 -8.06
N GLU A 64 -8.13 -3.14 -9.13
CA GLU A 64 -8.62 -3.41 -10.48
C GLU A 64 -9.35 -4.76 -10.56
N GLN A 65 -8.81 -5.81 -9.96
CA GLN A 65 -9.45 -7.13 -9.95
C GLN A 65 -10.76 -7.11 -9.15
N VAL A 66 -10.77 -6.45 -7.99
CA VAL A 66 -11.99 -6.24 -7.19
C VAL A 66 -13.04 -5.46 -7.98
N PHE A 67 -12.63 -4.39 -8.67
CA PHE A 67 -13.52 -3.62 -9.54
C PHE A 67 -14.08 -4.50 -10.65
N SER A 68 -13.22 -5.20 -11.37
CA SER A 68 -13.60 -6.00 -12.55
C SER A 68 -14.59 -7.12 -12.19
N GLU A 69 -14.36 -7.80 -11.07
CA GLU A 69 -15.24 -8.87 -10.57
C GLU A 69 -16.65 -8.36 -10.26
N GLN A 70 -16.78 -7.09 -9.86
CA GLN A 70 -18.07 -6.48 -9.51
C GLN A 70 -18.73 -5.75 -10.67
N PHE A 71 -17.95 -5.14 -11.57
CA PHE A 71 -18.45 -4.22 -12.60
C PHE A 71 -18.98 -4.92 -13.85
N TYR A 72 -18.17 -5.83 -14.43
CA TYR A 72 -18.49 -6.38 -15.76
C TYR A 72 -19.62 -7.42 -15.76
N PRO A 73 -19.71 -8.39 -14.83
CA PRO A 73 -20.70 -9.46 -14.91
C PRO A 73 -22.16 -8.99 -14.87
N PRO A 74 -22.56 -8.03 -14.01
CA PRO A 74 -23.95 -7.53 -14.01
C PRO A 74 -24.35 -6.82 -15.30
N LEU A 75 -23.37 -6.26 -16.03
CA LEU A 75 -23.56 -5.60 -17.32
C LEU A 75 -23.53 -6.57 -18.51
N GLY A 76 -23.39 -7.88 -18.25
CA GLY A 76 -23.35 -8.90 -19.30
C GLY A 76 -22.12 -8.80 -20.22
N THR A 77 -21.01 -8.25 -19.73
CA THR A 77 -19.80 -8.01 -20.52
C THR A 77 -18.54 -8.48 -19.75
N THR A 78 -17.39 -8.31 -20.36
CA THR A 78 -16.08 -8.62 -19.75
C THR A 78 -15.11 -7.44 -19.90
N GLN A 79 -14.04 -7.46 -19.11
CA GLN A 79 -12.96 -6.45 -19.20
C GLN A 79 -12.35 -6.45 -20.59
N GLU A 80 -12.10 -7.61 -21.17
CA GLU A 80 -11.49 -7.78 -22.48
C GLU A 80 -12.37 -7.21 -23.60
N ALA A 81 -13.70 -7.42 -23.49
CA ALA A 81 -14.67 -6.93 -24.48
C ALA A 81 -14.70 -5.40 -24.55
N LEU A 82 -14.47 -4.72 -23.43
CA LEU A 82 -14.47 -3.25 -23.35
C LEU A 82 -13.08 -2.63 -23.36
N ALA A 83 -12.01 -3.41 -23.33
CA ALA A 83 -10.63 -2.91 -23.15
C ALA A 83 -10.27 -1.80 -24.15
N ALA A 84 -10.52 -2.03 -25.45
CA ALA A 84 -10.18 -1.04 -26.48
C ALA A 84 -10.98 0.27 -26.33
N ARG A 85 -12.25 0.21 -25.93
CA ARG A 85 -13.08 1.40 -25.70
C ARG A 85 -12.69 2.16 -24.44
N ILE A 86 -12.37 1.43 -23.38
CA ILE A 86 -11.87 2.04 -22.14
C ILE A 86 -10.51 2.70 -22.40
N GLU A 87 -9.63 2.06 -23.17
CA GLU A 87 -8.35 2.64 -23.56
C GLU A 87 -8.56 3.93 -24.36
N GLN A 88 -9.44 3.89 -25.38
CA GLN A 88 -9.80 5.07 -26.16
C GLN A 88 -10.40 6.19 -25.28
N PHE A 89 -11.23 5.86 -24.32
CA PHE A 89 -11.75 6.85 -23.38
C PHE A 89 -10.64 7.60 -22.64
N TYR A 90 -9.66 6.87 -22.11
CA TYR A 90 -8.55 7.50 -21.38
C TYR A 90 -7.59 8.25 -22.30
N ASP A 91 -7.49 7.87 -23.59
CA ASP A 91 -6.66 8.60 -24.55
C ASP A 91 -7.31 9.88 -25.07
N GLU A 92 -8.61 9.85 -25.36
CA GLU A 92 -9.26 10.90 -26.13
C GLU A 92 -10.25 11.72 -25.29
N VAL A 93 -11.00 11.09 -24.37
CA VAL A 93 -12.09 11.74 -23.63
C VAL A 93 -11.63 12.23 -22.27
N PHE A 94 -10.93 11.40 -21.51
CA PHE A 94 -10.46 11.75 -20.15
C PHE A 94 -9.61 13.03 -20.14
N PRO A 95 -8.69 13.28 -21.09
CA PRO A 95 -7.94 14.53 -21.15
C PRO A 95 -8.80 15.78 -21.26
N THR A 96 -10.02 15.68 -21.79
CA THR A 96 -10.95 16.82 -21.87
C THR A 96 -11.50 17.29 -20.51
N LEU A 97 -11.17 16.57 -19.44
CA LEU A 97 -11.49 16.96 -18.05
C LEU A 97 -10.47 17.95 -17.47
N GLN A 98 -9.30 18.11 -18.10
CA GLN A 98 -8.26 19.03 -17.61
C GLN A 98 -8.76 20.43 -17.24
N PRO A 99 -9.66 21.09 -17.99
CA PRO A 99 -10.16 22.43 -17.65
C PRO A 99 -10.94 22.52 -16.34
N LEU A 100 -11.32 21.37 -15.75
CA LEU A 100 -11.94 21.31 -14.42
C LEU A 100 -10.92 21.34 -13.29
N THR A 101 -9.64 21.30 -13.60
CA THR A 101 -8.53 21.29 -12.64
C THR A 101 -7.60 22.49 -12.88
N ARG A 102 -6.74 22.78 -11.91
CA ARG A 102 -5.72 23.82 -12.02
C ARG A 102 -4.38 23.29 -11.51
N SER A 103 -3.31 23.60 -12.22
CA SER A 103 -1.96 23.39 -11.69
C SER A 103 -1.70 24.31 -10.49
N ARG A 104 -0.80 23.85 -9.62
CA ARG A 104 -0.33 24.60 -8.47
C ARG A 104 1.17 24.88 -8.64
N PRO A 105 1.57 26.09 -9.08
CA PRO A 105 2.99 26.41 -9.29
C PRO A 105 3.84 26.20 -8.04
N GLU A 106 3.25 26.39 -6.85
CA GLU A 106 3.92 26.14 -5.57
C GLU A 106 4.24 24.64 -5.38
N ALA A 107 3.35 23.74 -5.84
CA ALA A 107 3.59 22.30 -5.79
C ALA A 107 4.74 21.90 -6.72
N VAL A 108 4.74 22.42 -7.96
CA VAL A 108 5.83 22.19 -8.92
C VAL A 108 7.17 22.67 -8.31
N SER A 109 7.22 23.91 -7.84
CA SER A 109 8.43 24.48 -7.23
C SER A 109 8.91 23.69 -6.00
N LEU A 110 7.98 23.14 -5.20
CA LEU A 110 8.30 22.33 -4.03
C LEU A 110 8.88 20.96 -4.42
N VAL A 111 8.30 20.31 -5.40
CA VAL A 111 8.80 19.01 -5.92
C VAL A 111 10.19 19.19 -6.53
N GLU A 112 10.41 20.22 -7.35
CA GLU A 112 11.72 20.54 -7.93
C GLU A 112 12.77 20.82 -6.84
N TRP A 113 12.40 21.61 -5.84
CA TRP A 113 13.26 21.91 -4.71
C TRP A 113 13.61 20.63 -3.91
N ALA A 114 12.65 19.74 -3.65
CA ALA A 114 12.90 18.49 -2.96
C ALA A 114 13.84 17.57 -3.76
N LEU A 115 13.62 17.45 -5.06
CA LEU A 115 14.48 16.67 -5.96
C LEU A 115 15.90 17.25 -6.04
N SER A 116 16.05 18.60 -6.05
CA SER A 116 17.36 19.27 -6.05
C SER A 116 18.18 19.00 -4.78
N ARG A 117 17.51 18.61 -3.67
CA ARG A 117 18.16 18.19 -2.42
C ARG A 117 18.52 16.71 -2.41
N GLY A 118 18.24 15.96 -3.49
CA GLY A 118 18.45 14.52 -3.56
C GLY A 118 17.42 13.71 -2.76
N TRP A 119 16.26 14.29 -2.41
CA TRP A 119 15.19 13.61 -1.71
C TRP A 119 14.40 12.71 -2.66
N GLY A 120 13.85 11.62 -2.14
CA GLY A 120 12.90 10.80 -2.86
C GLY A 120 11.51 11.44 -2.85
N VAL A 121 10.85 11.49 -4.01
CA VAL A 121 9.47 11.97 -4.12
C VAL A 121 8.61 10.87 -4.69
N SER A 122 7.46 10.63 -4.07
CA SER A 122 6.48 9.62 -4.48
C SER A 122 5.06 10.20 -4.44
N VAL A 123 4.17 9.63 -5.26
CA VAL A 123 2.76 10.02 -5.31
C VAL A 123 1.93 8.94 -4.62
N ALA A 124 1.50 9.24 -3.40
CA ALA A 124 0.67 8.39 -2.56
C ALA A 124 -0.79 8.84 -2.67
N THR A 125 -1.37 8.74 -3.87
CA THR A 125 -2.78 9.06 -4.14
C THR A 125 -3.69 7.89 -3.79
N ASP A 126 -5.01 8.16 -3.63
CA ASP A 126 -5.98 7.06 -3.45
C ASP A 126 -6.04 6.23 -4.74
N PRO A 127 -5.65 4.94 -4.72
CA PRO A 127 -5.48 4.13 -5.92
C PRO A 127 -6.81 3.57 -6.46
N LEU A 128 -7.86 4.40 -6.49
CA LEU A 128 -9.17 4.02 -7.02
C LEU A 128 -9.33 4.34 -8.52
N PHE A 129 -8.27 4.83 -9.15
CA PHE A 129 -8.23 5.16 -10.58
C PHE A 129 -7.21 4.32 -11.33
N PRO A 130 -7.46 4.03 -12.62
CA PRO A 130 -6.45 3.46 -13.50
C PRO A 130 -5.21 4.33 -13.56
N ARG A 131 -4.04 3.68 -13.67
CA ARG A 131 -2.75 4.36 -13.79
C ARG A 131 -2.77 5.48 -14.84
N LYS A 132 -3.39 5.24 -16.00
CA LYS A 132 -3.50 6.22 -17.08
C LYS A 132 -4.18 7.51 -16.64
N ALA A 133 -5.27 7.42 -15.89
CA ALA A 133 -5.96 8.58 -15.31
C ALA A 133 -5.08 9.35 -14.31
N ILE A 134 -4.30 8.64 -13.51
CA ILE A 134 -3.37 9.26 -12.55
C ILE A 134 -2.25 9.98 -13.29
N LEU A 135 -1.67 9.36 -14.33
CA LEU A 135 -0.63 9.99 -15.15
C LEU A 135 -1.13 11.24 -15.88
N HIS A 136 -2.38 11.25 -16.37
CA HIS A 136 -2.98 12.48 -16.93
C HIS A 136 -3.08 13.59 -15.90
N ARG A 137 -3.56 13.28 -14.68
CA ARG A 137 -3.67 14.29 -13.61
C ARG A 137 -2.31 14.83 -13.16
N LEU A 138 -1.26 14.00 -13.16
CA LEU A 138 0.11 14.48 -12.92
C LEU A 138 0.59 15.43 -14.04
N ARG A 139 0.25 15.15 -15.31
CA ARG A 139 0.54 16.09 -16.40
C ARG A 139 -0.24 17.39 -16.26
N TRP A 140 -1.50 17.34 -15.81
CA TRP A 140 -2.30 18.54 -15.52
C TRP A 140 -1.75 19.36 -14.36
N ALA A 141 -1.08 18.71 -13.42
CA ALA A 141 -0.34 19.36 -12.34
C ALA A 141 1.01 19.95 -12.79
N GLU A 142 1.38 19.83 -14.07
CA GLU A 142 2.70 20.19 -14.62
C GLU A 142 3.86 19.36 -14.02
N LEU A 143 3.53 18.19 -13.45
CA LEU A 143 4.44 17.22 -12.84
C LEU A 143 4.47 15.92 -13.66
N ALA A 144 4.65 16.03 -14.98
CA ALA A 144 4.65 14.90 -15.88
C ALA A 144 5.70 13.84 -15.46
N PRO A 145 5.32 12.56 -15.27
CA PRO A 145 6.25 11.53 -14.81
C PRO A 145 7.45 11.28 -15.72
N GLU A 146 7.33 11.69 -16.96
CA GLU A 146 8.43 11.64 -17.94
C GLU A 146 9.57 12.62 -17.61
N ASN A 147 9.24 13.70 -16.87
CA ASN A 147 10.18 14.76 -16.51
C ASN A 147 10.57 14.73 -15.02
N TYR A 148 9.77 14.05 -14.18
CA TYR A 148 9.97 14.00 -12.74
C TYR A 148 10.19 12.54 -12.29
N PRO A 149 11.33 12.21 -11.66
CA PRO A 149 11.67 10.85 -11.28
C PRO A 149 10.94 10.43 -9.98
N PHE A 150 9.62 10.31 -10.02
CA PHE A 150 8.86 9.76 -8.92
C PHE A 150 9.30 8.33 -8.62
N ARG A 151 9.56 8.03 -7.34
CA ARG A 151 9.98 6.71 -6.89
C ARG A 151 8.86 5.68 -6.97
N LEU A 152 7.64 6.12 -6.69
CA LEU A 152 6.43 5.31 -6.74
C LEU A 152 5.22 6.21 -7.01
N ILE A 153 4.28 5.70 -7.79
CA ILE A 153 2.95 6.29 -8.03
C ILE A 153 1.95 5.16 -7.80
N SER A 154 1.07 5.31 -6.80
CA SER A 154 0.03 4.32 -6.53
C SER A 154 -1.07 4.33 -7.59
N ASP A 155 -1.60 3.16 -7.95
CA ASP A 155 -2.68 2.96 -8.89
C ASP A 155 -3.47 1.67 -8.59
N PHE A 156 -4.66 1.51 -9.19
CA PHE A 156 -5.52 0.39 -8.88
C PHE A 156 -5.07 -0.95 -9.51
N GLN A 157 -4.20 -0.92 -10.52
CA GLN A 157 -3.63 -2.14 -11.12
C GLN A 157 -2.61 -2.81 -10.20
N THR A 158 -1.99 -2.02 -9.33
CA THR A 158 -0.89 -2.48 -8.48
C THR A 158 -1.34 -2.67 -7.03
N PHE A 159 -2.15 -1.76 -6.49
CA PHE A 159 -2.51 -1.71 -5.08
C PHE A 159 -3.74 -2.55 -4.75
N HIS A 160 -3.78 -3.04 -3.49
CA HIS A 160 -4.85 -3.88 -2.95
C HIS A 160 -5.76 -3.12 -1.98
N PHE A 161 -5.29 -2.01 -1.43
CA PHE A 161 -6.00 -1.24 -0.42
C PHE A 161 -6.24 0.19 -0.88
N ALA A 162 -7.46 0.71 -0.62
CA ALA A 162 -7.73 2.13 -0.70
C ALA A 162 -6.97 2.90 0.40
N LYS A 163 -6.67 4.17 0.15
CA LYS A 163 -5.81 5.00 1.00
C LYS A 163 -6.36 5.26 2.42
N ALA A 164 -7.66 5.17 2.60
CA ALA A 164 -8.28 5.21 3.93
C ALA A 164 -7.91 4.01 4.83
N SER A 165 -7.38 2.93 4.24
CA SER A 165 -6.87 1.78 4.99
C SER A 165 -5.45 2.03 5.48
N VAL A 166 -5.19 1.72 6.75
CA VAL A 166 -3.81 1.77 7.29
C VAL A 166 -2.88 0.82 6.53
N ALA A 167 -3.40 -0.32 6.06
CA ALA A 167 -2.64 -1.29 5.27
C ALA A 167 -2.12 -0.74 3.93
N TYR A 168 -2.79 0.27 3.34
CA TYR A 168 -2.29 0.97 2.16
C TYR A 168 -0.87 1.51 2.39
N PHE A 169 -0.61 2.11 3.54
CA PHE A 169 0.71 2.67 3.84
C PHE A 169 1.76 1.59 4.06
N GLY A 170 1.37 0.44 4.64
CA GLY A 170 2.25 -0.73 4.72
C GLY A 170 2.62 -1.25 3.33
N GLU A 171 1.64 -1.38 2.44
CA GLU A 171 1.83 -1.78 1.05
C GLU A 171 2.66 -0.76 0.26
N PHE A 172 2.36 0.54 0.44
CA PHE A 172 3.09 1.62 -0.24
C PHE A 172 4.59 1.60 0.10
N LEU A 173 4.93 1.49 1.39
CA LEU A 173 6.32 1.43 1.83
C LEU A 173 7.03 0.16 1.35
N GLY A 174 6.33 -0.96 1.28
CA GLY A 174 6.86 -2.19 0.71
C GLY A 174 7.20 -2.02 -0.78
N HIS A 175 6.27 -1.50 -1.60
CA HIS A 175 6.52 -1.21 -3.01
C HIS A 175 7.64 -0.18 -3.22
N LEU A 176 7.71 0.84 -2.37
CA LEU A 176 8.80 1.81 -2.36
C LEU A 176 10.16 1.16 -2.08
N GLY A 177 10.17 -0.01 -1.45
CA GLY A 177 11.39 -0.66 -0.97
C GLY A 177 12.02 0.10 0.19
N TRP A 178 11.21 0.71 1.04
CA TRP A 178 11.67 1.45 2.20
C TRP A 178 12.48 0.54 3.15
N ASP A 179 13.62 1.06 3.63
CA ASP A 179 14.62 0.30 4.37
C ASP A 179 14.32 0.10 5.87
N GLY A 180 13.22 0.64 6.35
CA GLY A 180 12.85 0.60 7.77
C GLY A 180 13.41 1.76 8.61
N GLU A 181 14.34 2.55 8.09
CA GLU A 181 15.08 3.56 8.85
C GLU A 181 15.10 4.95 8.20
N SER A 182 15.03 5.02 6.88
CA SER A 182 15.06 6.28 6.14
C SER A 182 13.91 7.19 6.55
N PRO A 183 14.19 8.48 6.83
CA PRO A 183 13.16 9.43 7.23
C PRO A 183 12.17 9.68 6.09
N LEU A 184 10.91 9.92 6.45
CA LEU A 184 9.84 10.14 5.49
C LEU A 184 8.74 11.04 6.06
N LEU A 185 7.96 11.67 5.17
CA LEU A 185 6.84 12.52 5.54
C LEU A 185 5.69 12.31 4.54
N MET A 186 4.51 12.01 5.04
CA MET A 186 3.28 12.05 4.25
C MET A 186 2.75 13.49 4.22
N VAL A 187 2.34 13.94 3.03
CA VAL A 187 1.78 15.27 2.78
C VAL A 187 0.46 15.11 2.03
N GLY A 188 -0.63 15.57 2.60
CA GLY A 188 -1.96 15.51 1.98
C GLY A 188 -2.97 16.42 2.67
N ASP A 189 -4.13 16.60 2.03
CA ASP A 189 -5.19 17.51 2.48
C ASP A 189 -6.31 16.81 3.26
N SER A 190 -6.52 15.52 3.04
CA SER A 190 -7.63 14.75 3.62
C SER A 190 -7.30 14.20 5.00
N ILE A 191 -8.12 14.56 5.98
CA ILE A 191 -8.00 13.99 7.33
C ILE A 191 -8.19 12.47 7.31
N GLU A 192 -9.21 11.98 6.57
CA GLU A 192 -9.62 10.58 6.56
C GLU A 192 -8.71 9.69 5.72
N ARG A 193 -8.07 10.24 4.68
CA ARG A 193 -7.26 9.47 3.72
C ARG A 193 -5.76 9.66 3.90
N ASP A 194 -5.33 10.84 4.36
CA ASP A 194 -3.92 11.16 4.49
C ASP A 194 -3.45 11.18 5.95
N VAL A 195 -4.18 11.88 6.82
CA VAL A 195 -3.71 12.17 8.18
C VAL A 195 -3.90 10.97 9.10
N ILE A 196 -5.15 10.51 9.26
CA ILE A 196 -5.48 9.45 10.22
C ILE A 196 -4.75 8.14 9.86
N PRO A 197 -4.88 7.58 8.65
CA PRO A 197 -4.29 6.29 8.36
C PRO A 197 -2.75 6.32 8.31
N ALA A 198 -2.13 7.40 7.84
CA ALA A 198 -0.67 7.53 7.88
C ALA A 198 -0.15 7.60 9.33
N ARG A 199 -0.80 8.38 10.20
CA ARG A 199 -0.44 8.43 11.63
C ARG A 199 -0.64 7.07 12.32
N GLN A 200 -1.72 6.37 12.01
CA GLN A 200 -1.95 5.02 12.53
C GLN A 200 -0.90 4.02 12.03
N ALA A 201 -0.40 4.21 10.82
CA ALA A 201 0.74 3.47 10.29
C ALA A 201 2.08 3.91 10.91
N GLY A 202 2.10 4.92 11.78
CA GLY A 202 3.31 5.43 12.42
C GLY A 202 4.12 6.39 11.55
N ILE A 203 3.57 6.88 10.44
CA ILE A 203 4.25 7.78 9.50
C ILE A 203 4.06 9.24 9.96
N PRO A 204 5.14 10.06 10.02
CA PRO A 204 5.01 11.50 10.19
C PRO A 204 4.18 12.13 9.08
N VAL A 205 3.32 13.10 9.44
CA VAL A 205 2.38 13.74 8.50
C VAL A 205 2.52 15.26 8.57
N PHE A 206 2.44 15.92 7.42
CA PHE A 206 2.12 17.33 7.29
C PHE A 206 0.71 17.45 6.68
N TRP A 207 -0.21 18.06 7.39
CA TRP A 207 -1.56 18.29 6.89
C TRP A 207 -1.64 19.57 6.07
N LEU A 208 -1.89 19.44 4.77
CA LEU A 208 -2.22 20.57 3.92
C LEU A 208 -3.64 21.02 4.20
N LYS A 209 -3.81 22.25 4.58
CA LYS A 209 -5.13 22.80 4.91
C LYS A 209 -5.32 24.21 4.35
N ALA A 210 -6.57 24.54 4.04
CA ALA A 210 -6.97 25.91 3.79
C ALA A 210 -7.09 26.70 5.10
N ASP A 211 -7.06 28.04 4.99
CA ASP A 211 -7.25 28.92 6.13
C ASP A 211 -8.59 28.66 6.83
N GLY A 212 -8.56 28.65 8.16
CA GLY A 212 -9.73 28.43 8.99
C GLY A 212 -10.12 26.94 9.19
N GLN A 213 -9.52 25.99 8.47
CA GLN A 213 -9.76 24.57 8.74
C GLN A 213 -9.07 24.12 10.03
N SER A 214 -9.74 23.26 10.80
CA SER A 214 -9.22 22.62 12.00
C SER A 214 -9.76 21.22 12.14
N SER A 215 -8.96 20.30 12.71
CA SER A 215 -9.40 18.95 13.02
C SER A 215 -8.69 18.44 14.29
N PRO A 216 -9.41 17.84 15.24
CA PRO A 216 -8.77 17.18 16.40
C PRO A 216 -7.78 16.09 15.99
N ALA A 217 -8.01 15.41 14.85
CA ALA A 217 -7.11 14.38 14.34
C ALA A 217 -5.76 14.94 13.87
N ALA A 218 -5.70 16.24 13.58
CA ALA A 218 -4.47 16.95 13.18
C ALA A 218 -3.82 17.74 14.35
N GLU A 219 -4.29 17.53 15.58
CA GLU A 219 -3.67 18.16 16.73
C GLU A 219 -2.24 17.66 16.94
N GLY A 220 -1.31 18.62 17.16
CA GLY A 220 0.10 18.33 17.40
C GLY A 220 0.93 17.94 16.18
N ILE A 221 0.36 17.95 14.96
CA ILE A 221 1.13 17.76 13.72
C ILE A 221 1.37 19.07 12.98
N PRO A 222 2.47 19.19 12.22
CA PRO A 222 2.70 20.35 11.36
C PRO A 222 1.61 20.43 10.29
N GLN A 223 1.14 21.65 10.01
CA GLN A 223 0.01 21.91 9.13
C GLN A 223 0.06 23.29 8.50
N GLY A 224 -0.55 23.49 7.35
CA GLY A 224 -0.63 24.76 6.65
C GLY A 224 -0.67 24.60 5.14
N THR A 225 -0.24 25.63 4.42
CA THR A 225 -0.14 25.66 2.96
C THR A 225 1.11 24.95 2.44
N LEU A 226 1.27 24.84 1.12
CA LEU A 226 2.51 24.35 0.49
C LEU A 226 3.73 25.24 0.82
N SER A 227 3.52 26.55 0.97
CA SER A 227 4.57 27.49 1.40
C SER A 227 4.99 27.23 2.86
N ASP A 228 4.02 26.93 3.75
CA ASP A 228 4.30 26.56 5.14
C ASP A 228 5.02 25.22 5.23
N LEU A 229 4.67 24.25 4.38
CA LEU A 229 5.39 22.98 4.27
C LEU A 229 6.85 23.20 3.89
N LYS A 230 7.12 24.05 2.88
CA LYS A 230 8.49 24.37 2.48
C LYS A 230 9.25 25.01 3.64
N ALA A 231 8.66 26.03 4.29
CA ALA A 231 9.26 26.68 5.44
C ALA A 231 9.48 25.74 6.64
N PHE A 232 8.60 24.77 6.84
CA PHE A 232 8.78 23.69 7.83
C PHE A 232 9.98 22.82 7.48
N LEU A 233 10.07 22.31 6.24
CA LEU A 233 11.16 21.43 5.79
C LEU A 233 12.52 22.12 5.74
N GLU A 234 12.56 23.45 5.52
CA GLU A 234 13.81 24.22 5.57
C GLU A 234 14.37 24.35 6.99
N ARG A 235 13.52 24.31 8.01
CA ARG A 235 13.88 24.47 9.43
C ARG A 235 13.98 23.16 10.19
N ALA A 236 13.24 22.14 9.77
CA ALA A 236 13.19 20.85 10.43
C ALA A 236 14.48 20.06 10.24
N ASP A 237 14.89 19.34 11.27
CA ASP A 237 15.80 18.23 11.09
C ASP A 237 15.03 17.06 10.46
N VAL A 238 15.08 16.97 9.13
CA VAL A 238 14.37 15.90 8.38
C VAL A 238 14.84 14.50 8.78
N SER A 239 16.03 14.34 9.36
CA SER A 239 16.52 13.05 9.84
C SER A 239 15.76 12.54 11.07
N ALA A 240 15.06 13.43 11.77
CA ALA A 240 14.20 13.10 12.89
C ALA A 240 12.77 12.69 12.47
N LEU A 241 12.39 12.90 11.19
CA LEU A 241 11.08 12.50 10.66
C LEU A 241 11.05 11.00 10.35
N LYS A 242 11.26 10.19 11.39
CA LYS A 242 11.26 8.73 11.29
C LYS A 242 9.88 8.16 11.55
N ALA A 243 9.52 7.14 10.78
CA ALA A 243 8.31 6.37 11.07
C ALA A 243 8.51 5.51 12.33
N ASP A 244 7.45 5.39 13.11
CA ASP A 244 7.38 4.52 14.29
C ASP A 244 6.32 3.43 14.07
N PHE A 245 6.76 2.25 13.68
CA PHE A 245 5.88 1.10 13.44
C PHE A 245 5.64 0.25 14.70
N SER A 246 5.97 0.74 15.89
CA SER A 246 5.81 0.00 17.14
C SER A 246 4.36 -0.08 17.64
N SER A 247 3.45 0.75 17.10
CA SER A 247 2.06 0.73 17.52
C SER A 247 1.32 -0.53 17.04
N PRO A 248 0.35 -1.07 17.81
CA PRO A 248 -0.47 -2.18 17.37
C PRO A 248 -1.11 -1.99 15.99
N ALA A 249 -1.62 -0.80 15.69
CA ALA A 249 -2.24 -0.49 14.42
C ALA A 249 -1.24 -0.58 13.25
N ALA A 250 -0.03 -0.05 13.42
CA ALA A 250 1.02 -0.11 12.42
C ALA A 250 1.52 -1.54 12.20
N LEU A 251 1.71 -2.31 13.26
CA LEU A 251 2.12 -3.72 13.19
C LEU A 251 1.09 -4.57 12.44
N VAL A 252 -0.20 -4.45 12.81
CA VAL A 252 -1.28 -5.16 12.14
C VAL A 252 -1.37 -4.76 10.66
N ALA A 253 -1.23 -3.48 10.34
CA ALA A 253 -1.27 -2.98 8.98
C ALA A 253 -0.13 -3.52 8.13
N ALA A 254 1.10 -3.53 8.65
CA ALA A 254 2.27 -4.08 7.95
C ALA A 254 2.11 -5.59 7.69
N LEU A 255 1.69 -6.37 8.70
CA LEU A 255 1.43 -7.79 8.56
C LEU A 255 0.29 -8.08 7.56
N HIS A 256 -0.75 -7.23 7.53
CA HIS A 256 -1.84 -7.36 6.57
C HIS A 256 -1.41 -7.02 5.14
N ALA A 257 -0.50 -6.08 4.96
CA ALA A 257 0.01 -5.69 3.65
C ALA A 257 1.01 -6.70 3.03
N ALA A 258 1.69 -7.49 3.84
CA ALA A 258 2.75 -8.38 3.36
C ALA A 258 2.29 -9.39 2.29
N PRO A 259 1.14 -10.09 2.40
CA PRO A 259 0.65 -10.94 1.32
C PRO A 259 0.31 -10.17 0.03
N ALA A 260 -0.16 -8.92 0.12
CA ALA A 260 -0.44 -8.10 -1.04
C ALA A 260 0.84 -7.79 -1.84
N LEU A 261 1.93 -7.49 -1.15
CA LEU A 261 3.25 -7.31 -1.77
C LEU A 261 3.75 -8.59 -2.46
N ILE A 262 3.56 -9.73 -1.83
CA ILE A 262 3.89 -11.05 -2.42
C ILE A 262 2.97 -11.34 -3.61
N HIS A 263 1.65 -11.04 -3.52
CA HIS A 263 0.72 -11.18 -4.64
C HIS A 263 1.18 -10.37 -5.87
N HIS A 264 1.65 -9.14 -5.67
CA HIS A 264 2.22 -8.37 -6.76
C HIS A 264 3.35 -9.13 -7.46
N LEU A 265 4.29 -9.73 -6.70
CA LEU A 265 5.39 -10.51 -7.26
C LEU A 265 4.91 -11.77 -8.00
N THR A 266 3.87 -12.45 -7.50
CA THR A 266 3.29 -13.61 -8.21
C THR A 266 2.68 -13.23 -9.56
N ARG A 267 2.13 -12.01 -9.67
CA ARG A 267 1.51 -11.52 -10.92
C ARG A 267 2.53 -11.10 -11.97
N VAL A 268 3.63 -10.49 -11.54
CA VAL A 268 4.63 -9.94 -12.49
C VAL A 268 5.73 -10.94 -12.85
N THR A 269 5.79 -12.08 -12.13
CA THR A 269 6.80 -13.11 -12.36
C THR A 269 6.18 -14.32 -13.04
N PRO A 270 6.64 -14.71 -14.24
CA PRO A 270 6.16 -15.92 -14.91
C PRO A 270 6.37 -17.17 -14.04
N PRO A 271 5.37 -18.08 -13.94
CA PRO A 271 5.42 -19.26 -13.06
C PRO A 271 6.65 -20.16 -13.28
N GLU A 272 7.14 -20.25 -14.50
CA GLU A 272 8.33 -21.02 -14.86
C GLU A 272 9.63 -20.49 -14.23
N LYS A 273 9.63 -19.25 -13.73
CA LYS A 273 10.76 -18.67 -13.00
C LYS A 273 10.71 -18.91 -11.49
N TRP A 274 9.59 -19.35 -10.94
CA TRP A 274 9.41 -19.44 -9.48
C TRP A 274 10.34 -20.42 -8.80
N ASN A 275 10.75 -21.48 -9.50
CA ASN A 275 11.68 -22.51 -9.00
C ASN A 275 13.15 -22.22 -9.34
N ARG A 276 13.45 -21.04 -9.89
CA ARG A 276 14.81 -20.64 -10.22
C ARG A 276 15.47 -19.98 -9.00
N ARG A 277 16.54 -20.60 -8.51
CA ARG A 277 17.39 -20.00 -7.48
C ARG A 277 18.33 -18.97 -8.09
N PRO A 278 18.50 -17.78 -7.48
CA PRO A 278 19.39 -16.74 -8.00
C PRO A 278 20.88 -17.16 -7.97
N ALA A 279 21.29 -17.90 -6.94
CA ALA A 279 22.63 -18.46 -6.78
C ALA A 279 22.60 -19.77 -5.96
N PRO A 280 23.66 -20.57 -5.98
CA PRO A 280 23.78 -21.75 -5.09
C PRO A 280 23.65 -21.35 -3.61
N GLY A 281 22.74 -22.01 -2.90
CA GLY A 281 22.44 -21.71 -1.48
C GLY A 281 21.40 -20.62 -1.25
N GLU A 282 21.00 -19.87 -2.27
CA GLU A 282 19.91 -18.90 -2.20
C GLU A 282 18.55 -19.58 -2.46
N TRP A 283 17.51 -19.02 -1.90
CA TRP A 283 16.17 -19.57 -2.11
C TRP A 283 15.52 -19.06 -3.41
N ALA A 284 14.82 -19.98 -4.07
CA ALA A 284 13.89 -19.66 -5.13
C ALA A 284 12.64 -18.97 -4.58
N PHE A 285 11.91 -18.25 -5.42
CA PHE A 285 10.67 -17.58 -5.02
C PHE A 285 9.64 -18.56 -4.43
N ASN A 286 9.52 -19.77 -5.02
CA ASN A 286 8.68 -20.84 -4.51
C ASN A 286 9.04 -21.25 -3.08
N GLU A 287 10.33 -21.32 -2.75
CA GLU A 287 10.79 -21.68 -1.41
C GLU A 287 10.43 -20.60 -0.39
N ILE A 288 10.48 -19.32 -0.79
CA ILE A 288 10.06 -18.19 0.05
C ILE A 288 8.54 -18.28 0.33
N LEU A 289 7.72 -18.59 -0.67
CA LEU A 289 6.25 -18.77 -0.49
C LEU A 289 5.93 -19.85 0.53
N CYS A 290 6.56 -21.02 0.40
CA CYS A 290 6.41 -22.13 1.34
C CYS A 290 6.87 -21.76 2.75
N HIS A 291 7.98 -21.05 2.87
CA HIS A 291 8.51 -20.60 4.15
C HIS A 291 7.56 -19.63 4.86
N LEU A 292 7.07 -18.61 4.17
CA LEU A 292 6.12 -17.64 4.74
C LEU A 292 4.83 -18.33 5.23
N ARG A 293 4.32 -19.29 4.46
CA ARG A 293 3.16 -20.12 4.84
C ARG A 293 3.40 -20.85 6.15
N ASP A 294 4.50 -21.60 6.22
CA ASP A 294 4.78 -22.48 7.35
C ASP A 294 5.13 -21.69 8.60
N VAL A 295 5.86 -20.57 8.46
CA VAL A 295 6.17 -19.70 9.60
C VAL A 295 4.91 -19.07 10.20
N ASP A 296 3.96 -18.64 9.38
CA ASP A 296 2.70 -18.13 9.92
C ASP A 296 1.86 -19.21 10.62
N ALA A 297 1.77 -20.39 10.00
CA ALA A 297 0.92 -21.46 10.51
C ALA A 297 1.50 -22.14 11.76
N GLU A 298 2.81 -22.36 11.80
CA GLU A 298 3.44 -23.20 12.81
C GLU A 298 4.27 -22.42 13.84
N VAL A 299 4.58 -21.15 13.59
CA VAL A 299 5.41 -20.33 14.48
C VAL A 299 4.67 -19.10 14.96
N ASN A 300 4.22 -18.23 14.06
CA ASN A 300 3.69 -16.92 14.42
C ASN A 300 2.34 -17.01 15.15
N LEU A 301 1.36 -17.68 14.58
CA LEU A 301 0.04 -17.84 15.19
C LEU A 301 0.11 -18.62 16.52
N PRO A 302 0.81 -19.76 16.63
CA PRO A 302 1.00 -20.45 17.91
C PRO A 302 1.70 -19.61 18.99
N ARG A 303 2.67 -18.76 18.61
CA ARG A 303 3.31 -17.83 19.56
C ARG A 303 2.33 -16.81 20.13
N VAL A 304 1.51 -16.20 19.27
CA VAL A 304 0.47 -15.26 19.70
C VAL A 304 -0.50 -15.93 20.66
N GLU A 305 -0.97 -17.14 20.32
CA GLU A 305 -1.90 -17.91 21.14
C GLU A 305 -1.28 -18.29 22.50
N ALA A 306 -0.01 -18.70 22.51
CA ALA A 306 0.71 -19.04 23.75
C ALA A 306 0.85 -17.82 24.68
N VAL A 307 1.15 -16.63 24.14
CA VAL A 307 1.25 -15.41 24.95
C VAL A 307 -0.11 -14.98 25.49
N LEU A 308 -1.16 -15.10 24.69
CA LEU A 308 -2.52 -14.76 25.11
C LEU A 308 -3.08 -15.74 26.15
N GLY A 309 -2.73 -17.03 26.05
CA GLY A 309 -3.20 -18.09 26.96
C GLY A 309 -2.38 -18.24 28.23
N GLY A 310 -1.14 -17.73 28.27
CA GLY A 310 -0.20 -17.96 29.37
C GLY A 310 0.06 -16.76 30.27
N GLN A 311 0.73 -17.04 31.41
CA GLN A 311 1.31 -16.02 32.27
C GLN A 311 2.84 -16.02 32.08
N ASN A 312 3.35 -15.11 31.21
CA ASN A 312 4.77 -15.02 30.87
C ASN A 312 5.36 -16.33 30.27
N PRO A 313 4.75 -16.88 29.20
CA PRO A 313 5.18 -18.15 28.61
C PRO A 313 6.59 -18.04 28.00
N VAL A 314 7.28 -19.18 27.92
CA VAL A 314 8.50 -19.29 27.13
C VAL A 314 8.12 -19.55 25.67
N VAL A 315 8.54 -18.67 24.77
CA VAL A 315 8.38 -18.81 23.31
C VAL A 315 9.73 -19.17 22.69
N ALA A 316 9.75 -20.25 21.92
CA ALA A 316 10.96 -20.74 21.31
C ALA A 316 11.42 -19.84 20.14
N GLY A 317 12.70 -19.54 20.11
CA GLY A 317 13.36 -19.08 18.89
C GLY A 317 13.56 -20.26 17.97
N GLN A 318 12.78 -20.31 16.89
CA GLN A 318 12.84 -21.42 15.95
C GLN A 318 13.75 -21.05 14.77
N ASN A 319 14.77 -21.87 14.49
CA ASN A 319 15.49 -21.77 13.23
C ASN A 319 14.68 -22.50 12.15
N THR A 320 14.09 -21.74 11.22
CA THR A 320 13.24 -22.25 10.14
C THR A 320 13.95 -22.36 8.80
N ASP A 321 15.22 -21.89 8.68
CA ASP A 321 16.00 -21.97 7.44
C ASP A 321 16.16 -23.41 6.91
N PRO A 322 16.43 -24.42 7.76
CA PRO A 322 16.55 -25.80 7.27
C PRO A 322 15.25 -26.39 6.68
N TRP A 323 14.10 -25.76 6.94
CA TRP A 323 12.83 -26.28 6.45
C TRP A 323 12.74 -26.32 4.92
N ALA A 324 13.40 -25.39 4.24
CA ALA A 324 13.40 -25.36 2.78
C ALA A 324 13.90 -26.68 2.17
N GLU A 325 14.98 -27.23 2.72
CA GLU A 325 15.53 -28.52 2.28
C GLU A 325 14.78 -29.71 2.89
N GLN A 326 14.52 -29.68 4.20
CA GLN A 326 13.88 -30.79 4.92
C GLN A 326 12.46 -31.07 4.42
N ARG A 327 11.75 -30.05 3.97
CA ARG A 327 10.36 -30.13 3.48
C ARG A 327 10.27 -30.10 1.95
N HIS A 328 11.39 -30.07 1.25
CA HIS A 328 11.47 -30.04 -0.22
C HIS A 328 10.63 -28.89 -0.83
N TYR A 329 10.77 -27.66 -0.30
CA TYR A 329 9.97 -26.53 -0.73
C TYR A 329 10.05 -26.25 -2.24
N ILE A 330 11.22 -26.51 -2.85
CA ILE A 330 11.44 -26.31 -4.29
C ILE A 330 10.53 -27.18 -5.16
N GLU A 331 10.05 -28.32 -4.64
CA GLU A 331 9.22 -29.29 -5.34
C GLU A 331 7.71 -29.07 -5.10
N GLN A 332 7.35 -28.15 -4.18
CA GLN A 332 5.96 -27.87 -3.84
C GLN A 332 5.29 -26.93 -4.84
N ASP A 333 3.96 -26.91 -4.88
CA ASP A 333 3.17 -25.99 -5.67
C ASP A 333 3.19 -24.59 -5.03
N GLY A 334 3.92 -23.64 -5.64
CA GLY A 334 4.06 -22.28 -5.13
C GLY A 334 2.75 -21.50 -5.16
N ALA A 335 1.89 -21.74 -6.13
CA ALA A 335 0.58 -21.08 -6.17
C ALA A 335 -0.32 -21.57 -5.02
N GLN A 336 -0.26 -22.86 -4.70
CA GLN A 336 -0.94 -23.40 -3.53
C GLN A 336 -0.32 -22.87 -2.24
N ALA A 337 1.01 -22.82 -2.13
CA ALA A 337 1.71 -22.28 -0.97
C ALA A 337 1.34 -20.80 -0.73
N PHE A 338 1.22 -19.99 -1.79
CA PHE A 338 0.75 -18.61 -1.66
C PHE A 338 -0.68 -18.52 -1.11
N ARG A 339 -1.62 -19.32 -1.64
CA ARG A 339 -3.01 -19.34 -1.14
C ARG A 339 -3.07 -19.73 0.34
N GLU A 340 -2.28 -20.73 0.74
CA GLU A 340 -2.18 -21.18 2.13
C GLU A 340 -1.52 -20.13 3.04
N PHE A 341 -0.52 -19.41 2.55
CA PHE A 341 0.07 -18.25 3.24
C PHE A 341 -0.98 -17.16 3.48
N VAL A 342 -1.74 -16.76 2.44
CA VAL A 342 -2.84 -15.79 2.57
C VAL A 342 -3.83 -16.23 3.66
N ALA A 343 -4.22 -17.52 3.67
CA ALA A 343 -5.16 -18.05 4.66
C ALA A 343 -4.56 -18.09 6.08
N ALA A 344 -3.29 -18.44 6.23
CA ALA A 344 -2.60 -18.44 7.52
C ALA A 344 -2.45 -17.01 8.07
N ARG A 345 -2.01 -16.07 7.22
CA ARG A 345 -1.88 -14.65 7.56
C ARG A 345 -3.22 -14.02 7.93
N ALA A 346 -4.29 -14.34 7.22
CA ALA A 346 -5.62 -13.84 7.56
C ALA A 346 -6.02 -14.24 8.99
N ARG A 347 -5.78 -15.51 9.39
CA ARG A 347 -6.04 -15.97 10.77
C ARG A 347 -5.19 -15.22 11.80
N LEU A 348 -3.90 -15.01 11.51
CA LEU A 348 -3.00 -14.25 12.39
C LEU A 348 -3.48 -12.80 12.55
N VAL A 349 -3.76 -12.11 11.45
CA VAL A 349 -4.22 -10.71 11.44
C VAL A 349 -5.55 -10.55 12.15
N GLU A 350 -6.53 -11.42 11.89
CA GLU A 350 -7.82 -11.39 12.61
C GLU A 350 -7.63 -11.61 14.12
N LYS A 351 -6.73 -12.51 14.51
CA LYS A 351 -6.40 -12.69 15.93
C LYS A 351 -5.79 -11.41 16.53
N LEU A 352 -4.83 -10.80 15.86
CA LEU A 352 -4.17 -9.58 16.32
C LEU A 352 -5.13 -8.39 16.43
N LYS A 353 -6.11 -8.26 15.54
CA LYS A 353 -7.15 -7.21 15.57
C LYS A 353 -8.06 -7.30 16.82
N THR A 354 -8.20 -8.47 17.41
CA THR A 354 -9.05 -8.67 18.59
C THR A 354 -8.34 -8.40 19.92
N ILE A 355 -7.04 -8.13 19.88
CA ILE A 355 -6.20 -7.95 21.07
C ILE A 355 -6.44 -6.56 21.68
N SER A 356 -6.74 -6.52 22.97
CA SER A 356 -6.89 -5.26 23.73
C SER A 356 -5.53 -4.57 23.94
N PRO A 357 -5.52 -3.24 24.18
CA PRO A 357 -4.27 -2.52 24.45
C PRO A 357 -3.42 -3.12 25.56
N GLN A 358 -4.05 -3.65 26.61
CA GLN A 358 -3.37 -4.30 27.75
C GLN A 358 -2.75 -5.64 27.33
N GLU A 359 -3.39 -6.39 26.46
CA GLU A 359 -2.90 -7.69 26.02
C GLU A 359 -1.69 -7.56 25.08
N TRP A 360 -1.55 -6.45 24.35
CA TRP A 360 -0.35 -6.16 23.56
C TRP A 360 0.92 -6.06 24.42
N GLU A 361 0.79 -5.69 25.70
CA GLU A 361 1.89 -5.59 26.66
C GLU A 361 2.06 -6.88 27.49
N ARG A 362 1.36 -7.98 27.15
CA ARG A 362 1.53 -9.26 27.84
C ARG A 362 2.95 -9.76 27.74
N PRO A 363 3.59 -10.09 28.87
CA PRO A 363 4.97 -10.53 28.90
C PRO A 363 5.11 -11.95 28.33
N ALA A 364 6.27 -12.20 27.75
CA ALA A 364 6.77 -13.53 27.34
C ALA A 364 8.27 -13.60 27.55
N ARG A 365 8.85 -14.78 27.42
CA ARG A 365 10.29 -14.99 27.41
C ARG A 365 10.71 -15.68 26.12
N HIS A 366 11.34 -14.94 25.24
CA HIS A 366 11.89 -15.53 24.02
C HIS A 366 13.23 -16.21 24.34
N THR A 367 13.44 -17.43 23.83
CA THR A 367 14.65 -18.22 24.18
C THR A 367 15.96 -17.60 23.68
N ILE A 368 15.90 -16.71 22.66
CA ILE A 368 17.07 -16.01 22.11
C ILE A 368 17.15 -14.58 22.66
N PHE A 369 16.04 -13.82 22.61
CA PHE A 369 16.03 -12.39 22.97
C PHE A 369 15.76 -12.11 24.44
N GLY A 370 15.36 -13.11 25.23
CA GLY A 370 15.09 -12.96 26.66
C GLY A 370 13.67 -12.42 26.96
N PRO A 371 13.52 -11.58 28.00
CA PRO A 371 12.23 -10.99 28.34
C PRO A 371 11.71 -10.13 27.17
N THR A 372 10.45 -10.31 26.82
CA THR A 372 9.77 -9.62 25.70
C THR A 372 8.29 -9.48 26.01
N HIS A 373 7.53 -8.91 25.10
CA HIS A 373 6.06 -8.83 25.16
C HIS A 373 5.46 -9.04 23.78
N LEU A 374 4.14 -9.24 23.73
CA LEU A 374 3.44 -9.60 22.48
C LEU A 374 3.68 -8.59 21.35
N ARG A 375 3.67 -7.29 21.66
CA ARG A 375 3.90 -6.21 20.67
C ARG A 375 5.29 -6.31 20.04
N GLU A 376 6.32 -6.60 20.83
CA GLU A 376 7.69 -6.77 20.33
C GLU A 376 7.82 -8.03 19.46
N LEU A 377 7.14 -9.13 19.84
CA LEU A 377 7.07 -10.34 19.02
C LEU A 377 6.41 -10.07 17.66
N ALA A 378 5.33 -9.27 17.62
CA ALA A 378 4.71 -8.85 16.37
C ALA A 378 5.66 -7.96 15.53
N GLY A 379 6.48 -7.13 16.18
CA GLY A 379 7.54 -6.38 15.52
C GLY A 379 8.56 -7.29 14.81
N PHE A 380 8.98 -8.39 15.46
CA PHE A 380 9.86 -9.38 14.82
C PHE A 380 9.21 -10.05 13.60
N MET A 381 7.88 -10.29 13.63
CA MET A 381 7.16 -10.82 12.47
C MET A 381 7.17 -9.83 11.29
N VAL A 382 6.99 -8.53 11.54
CA VAL A 382 7.06 -7.48 10.52
C VAL A 382 8.46 -7.40 9.90
N GLU A 383 9.52 -7.45 10.72
CA GLU A 383 10.90 -7.43 10.22
C GLU A 383 11.22 -8.68 9.39
N HIS A 384 10.75 -9.85 9.81
CA HIS A 384 10.86 -11.10 9.06
C HIS A 384 10.19 -10.99 7.68
N ASP A 385 8.97 -10.49 7.62
CA ASP A 385 8.26 -10.28 6.36
C ASP A 385 9.00 -9.30 5.44
N ARG A 386 9.51 -8.21 6.00
CA ARG A 386 10.29 -7.21 5.24
C ARG A 386 11.53 -7.83 4.61
N ALA A 387 12.26 -8.64 5.39
CA ALA A 387 13.44 -9.33 4.90
C ALA A 387 13.11 -10.30 3.75
N HIS A 388 12.05 -11.11 3.91
CA HIS A 388 11.63 -12.05 2.87
C HIS A 388 10.99 -11.39 1.66
N PHE A 389 10.26 -10.27 1.82
CA PHE A 389 9.79 -9.52 0.67
C PHE A 389 10.95 -8.92 -0.14
N LYS A 390 11.97 -8.37 0.54
CA LYS A 390 13.18 -7.90 -0.13
C LYS A 390 13.88 -9.04 -0.88
N GLN A 391 14.08 -10.17 -0.21
CA GLN A 391 14.66 -11.38 -0.82
C GLN A 391 13.86 -11.83 -2.04
N ALA A 392 12.52 -11.93 -1.92
CA ALA A 392 11.64 -12.33 -3.01
C ALA A 392 11.77 -11.38 -4.22
N ARG A 393 11.77 -10.07 -3.99
CA ARG A 393 11.95 -9.05 -5.04
C ARG A 393 13.30 -9.18 -5.74
N GLU A 394 14.37 -9.41 -5.01
CA GLU A 394 15.70 -9.63 -5.57
C GLU A 394 15.73 -10.93 -6.40
N THR A 395 15.13 -12.01 -5.90
CA THR A 395 15.06 -13.31 -6.58
C THR A 395 14.30 -13.23 -7.91
N VAL A 396 13.17 -12.52 -7.98
CA VAL A 396 12.37 -12.45 -9.22
C VAL A 396 12.89 -11.43 -10.24
N SER A 397 13.83 -10.58 -9.84
CA SER A 397 14.45 -9.57 -10.72
C SER A 397 15.52 -10.14 -11.65
N ILE A 398 15.86 -11.42 -11.52
CA ILE A 398 16.86 -12.18 -12.30
C ILE A 398 16.15 -12.99 -13.39
#